data_bd4cfb28de0449c9614e67e7e5e02efb
#
_entry.id   bd4cfb28de0449c9614e67e7e5e02efb
#
_cell.length_a   1.000
_cell.length_b   1.000
_cell.length_c   1.000
_cell.angle_alpha   90.00
_cell.angle_beta   90.00
_cell.angle_gamma   90.00
#
_symmetry.space_group_name_H-M   'P 1'
#
loop_
_entity.id
_entity.type
_entity.pdbx_description
1 polymer ?
#
loop_
_entity_poly.entity_id
_entity_poly.type
_entity_poly.pdbx_seq_one_letter_code
_entity_poly.pdbx_strand_id
1 'polypeptide(L)'
;MTGRELIYLDNAATSLWRPQEVVDAVCRALTSMGNAGRGATAESLNAARTVSSCREAVASLFGCASADHVCFTANSTEALNFAICGLVGEGDRVVTTVLEHNSVLRPLSRMADERNAHVFYAGCDKKGVLDYDELARLVVPGTRAVFCTHASNVTGNVCDLSRVSRIAHDAGALLVVDASQTAGHHDIDMREMGIDVLCFTGHKGLMGPQGTGGICVADGVEVLPLLEGGTGVHSFDRRQPLDWPTRLEAGTLN
;
A
#
# COMPACT_ATOMS: atom_id res chain seq x y z
N MET A 1 23.80 -17.85 33.52
CA MET A 1 22.73 -16.89 33.19
C MET A 1 21.56 -17.69 32.64
N THR A 2 20.49 -17.82 33.43
CA THR A 2 19.25 -18.49 32.99
C THR A 2 18.64 -17.62 31.92
N GLY A 3 18.76 -18.06 30.64
CA GLY A 3 18.18 -17.37 29.51
C GLY A 3 16.67 -17.34 29.67
N ARG A 4 16.10 -16.18 29.99
CA ARG A 4 14.67 -15.97 29.86
C ARG A 4 14.36 -16.04 28.40
N GLU A 5 13.52 -16.98 28.01
CA GLU A 5 12.96 -17.02 26.66
C GLU A 5 12.17 -15.72 26.42
N LEU A 6 12.51 -15.00 25.36
CA LEU A 6 11.82 -13.74 25.01
C LEU A 6 10.44 -14.07 24.45
N ILE A 7 9.39 -13.62 25.13
CA ILE A 7 8.03 -13.63 24.61
C ILE A 7 7.78 -12.27 23.93
N TYR A 8 7.70 -12.25 22.59
CA TYR A 8 7.47 -11.02 21.83
C TYR A 8 6.01 -10.92 21.37
N LEU A 9 5.30 -9.90 21.87
CA LEU A 9 3.86 -9.69 21.63
C LEU A 9 3.57 -8.41 20.84
N ASP A 10 4.60 -7.77 20.24
CA ASP A 10 4.47 -6.49 19.54
C ASP A 10 4.65 -6.63 18.00
N ASN A 11 4.18 -7.74 17.43
CA ASN A 11 4.25 -7.95 15.97
C ASN A 11 3.40 -6.96 15.16
N ALA A 12 2.41 -6.31 15.78
CA ALA A 12 1.65 -5.24 15.15
C ALA A 12 2.51 -4.01 14.81
N ALA A 13 3.58 -3.78 15.57
CA ALA A 13 4.57 -2.75 15.28
C ALA A 13 5.54 -3.20 14.17
N THR A 14 6.16 -4.37 14.34
CA THR A 14 7.03 -5.04 13.34
C THR A 14 7.25 -6.49 13.74
N SER A 15 7.44 -7.39 12.78
CA SER A 15 7.86 -8.76 13.08
C SER A 15 9.28 -8.78 13.64
N LEU A 16 9.50 -9.45 14.78
CA LEU A 16 10.82 -9.57 15.36
C LEU A 16 11.65 -10.65 14.64
N TRP A 17 11.08 -11.83 14.50
CA TRP A 17 11.74 -12.95 13.83
C TRP A 17 11.35 -13.02 12.38
N ARG A 18 12.35 -13.28 11.55
CA ARG A 18 12.20 -13.48 10.12
C ARG A 18 12.70 -14.87 9.74
N PRO A 19 12.14 -15.49 8.70
CA PRO A 19 12.69 -16.73 8.14
C PRO A 19 14.17 -16.56 7.77
N GLN A 20 14.96 -17.59 7.97
CA GLN A 20 16.41 -17.56 7.67
C GLN A 20 16.65 -17.25 6.18
N GLU A 21 15.75 -17.72 5.31
CA GLU A 21 15.78 -17.48 3.87
C GLU A 21 15.74 -15.97 3.53
N VAL A 22 14.99 -15.16 4.31
CA VAL A 22 14.92 -13.71 4.14
C VAL A 22 16.26 -13.08 4.51
N VAL A 23 16.84 -13.48 5.64
CA VAL A 23 18.17 -12.99 6.09
C VAL A 23 19.23 -13.31 5.06
N ASP A 24 19.27 -14.56 4.58
CA ASP A 24 20.24 -15.02 3.57
C ASP A 24 20.06 -14.31 2.24
N ALA A 25 18.83 -14.05 1.82
CA ALA A 25 18.53 -13.32 0.59
C ALA A 25 19.04 -11.86 0.65
N VAL A 26 18.82 -11.17 1.78
CA VAL A 26 19.33 -9.80 1.99
C VAL A 26 20.85 -9.79 1.98
N CYS A 27 21.51 -10.72 2.69
CA CYS A 27 22.96 -10.82 2.71
C CYS A 27 23.54 -11.08 1.29
N ARG A 28 22.92 -11.97 0.51
CA ARG A 28 23.33 -12.21 -0.88
C ARG A 28 23.14 -10.97 -1.74
N ALA A 29 22.00 -10.28 -1.61
CA ALA A 29 21.73 -9.08 -2.39
C ALA A 29 22.77 -7.98 -2.19
N LEU A 30 23.17 -7.73 -0.93
CA LEU A 30 24.19 -6.72 -0.59
C LEU A 30 25.56 -6.97 -1.21
N THR A 31 25.89 -8.21 -1.54
CA THR A 31 27.23 -8.60 -2.02
C THR A 31 27.28 -8.98 -3.51
N SER A 32 26.12 -9.18 -4.16
CA SER A 32 26.08 -9.76 -5.51
C SER A 32 25.11 -9.08 -6.48
N MET A 33 24.37 -8.07 -6.05
CA MET A 33 23.41 -7.39 -6.91
C MET A 33 23.84 -5.98 -7.27
N GLY A 34 23.68 -5.63 -8.56
CA GLY A 34 23.86 -4.28 -9.08
C GLY A 34 22.57 -3.48 -9.06
N ASN A 35 22.54 -2.37 -9.80
CA ASN A 35 21.34 -1.54 -9.95
C ASN A 35 20.32 -2.23 -10.87
N ALA A 36 19.12 -2.48 -10.36
CA ALA A 36 18.04 -3.12 -11.12
C ALA A 36 17.48 -2.27 -12.28
N GLY A 37 17.59 -0.94 -12.18
CA GLY A 37 17.04 -0.02 -13.19
C GLY A 37 17.98 0.30 -14.34
N ARG A 38 19.29 0.02 -14.20
CA ARG A 38 20.31 0.36 -15.22
C ARG A 38 21.46 -0.63 -15.19
N GLY A 39 21.85 -1.10 -16.33
CA GLY A 39 23.07 -1.87 -16.50
C GLY A 39 22.86 -3.16 -17.28
N ALA A 40 23.90 -3.53 -18.05
CA ALA A 40 23.94 -4.76 -18.83
C ALA A 40 24.85 -5.83 -18.19
N THR A 41 25.32 -5.59 -16.95
CA THR A 41 26.14 -6.57 -16.23
C THR A 41 25.27 -7.70 -15.68
N ALA A 42 25.87 -8.87 -15.43
CA ALA A 42 25.16 -10.01 -14.86
C ALA A 42 24.52 -9.67 -13.51
N GLU A 43 25.20 -8.87 -12.68
CA GLU A 43 24.72 -8.42 -11.37
C GLU A 43 23.48 -7.52 -11.48
N SER A 44 23.48 -6.60 -12.46
CA SER A 44 22.34 -5.72 -12.71
C SER A 44 21.13 -6.49 -13.27
N LEU A 45 21.37 -7.41 -14.19
CA LEU A 45 20.32 -8.28 -14.73
C LEU A 45 19.75 -9.20 -13.66
N ASN A 46 20.58 -9.70 -12.74
CA ASN A 46 20.12 -10.50 -11.61
C ASN A 46 19.23 -9.69 -10.64
N ALA A 47 19.64 -8.45 -10.34
CA ALA A 47 18.83 -7.53 -9.54
C ALA A 47 17.48 -7.23 -10.20
N ALA A 48 17.46 -6.93 -11.50
CA ALA A 48 16.23 -6.68 -12.26
C ALA A 48 15.28 -7.88 -12.25
N ARG A 49 15.80 -9.10 -12.44
CA ARG A 49 15.02 -10.34 -12.37
C ARG A 49 14.43 -10.56 -10.96
N THR A 50 15.22 -10.30 -9.91
CA THR A 50 14.76 -10.44 -8.53
C THR A 50 13.60 -9.47 -8.23
N VAL A 51 13.72 -8.21 -8.66
CA VAL A 51 12.65 -7.21 -8.53
C VAL A 51 11.40 -7.65 -9.31
N SER A 52 11.55 -8.11 -10.56
CA SER A 52 10.44 -8.60 -11.39
C SER A 52 9.73 -9.79 -10.75
N SER A 53 10.48 -10.80 -10.32
CA SER A 53 9.91 -11.98 -9.67
C SER A 53 9.20 -11.65 -8.35
N CYS A 54 9.73 -10.69 -7.57
CA CYS A 54 9.05 -10.20 -6.38
C CYS A 54 7.73 -9.51 -6.73
N ARG A 55 7.71 -8.71 -7.78
CA ARG A 55 6.53 -8.01 -8.27
C ARG A 55 5.43 -8.98 -8.72
N GLU A 56 5.83 -10.02 -9.49
CA GLU A 56 4.94 -11.11 -9.90
C GLU A 56 4.36 -11.87 -8.70
N ALA A 57 5.21 -12.18 -7.70
CA ALA A 57 4.77 -12.86 -6.48
C ALA A 57 3.78 -12.01 -5.67
N VAL A 58 4.01 -10.70 -5.54
CA VAL A 58 3.10 -9.77 -4.86
C VAL A 58 1.78 -9.64 -5.63
N ALA A 59 1.83 -9.53 -6.95
CA ALA A 59 0.63 -9.47 -7.78
C ALA A 59 -0.21 -10.75 -7.61
N SER A 60 0.43 -11.91 -7.62
CA SER A 60 -0.24 -13.20 -7.38
C SER A 60 -0.82 -13.30 -5.97
N LEU A 61 -0.08 -12.83 -4.95
CA LEU A 61 -0.50 -12.90 -3.54
C LEU A 61 -1.77 -12.08 -3.28
N PHE A 62 -1.91 -10.92 -3.93
CA PHE A 62 -3.03 -10.01 -3.70
C PHE A 62 -4.08 -10.02 -4.82
N GLY A 63 -3.98 -10.92 -5.79
CA GLY A 63 -4.92 -10.97 -6.91
C GLY A 63 -4.88 -9.70 -7.79
N CYS A 64 -3.74 -8.98 -7.84
CA CYS A 64 -3.56 -7.84 -8.73
C CYS A 64 -3.51 -8.33 -10.18
N ALA A 65 -4.21 -7.65 -11.09
CA ALA A 65 -4.38 -8.10 -12.47
C ALA A 65 -3.07 -8.06 -13.28
N SER A 66 -2.19 -7.11 -12.97
CA SER A 66 -0.89 -6.95 -13.64
C SER A 66 0.23 -6.77 -12.60
N ALA A 67 1.34 -7.47 -12.79
CA ALA A 67 2.54 -7.24 -12.00
C ALA A 67 3.11 -5.83 -12.19
N ASP A 68 2.93 -5.22 -13.36
CA ASP A 68 3.38 -3.84 -13.60
C ASP A 68 2.64 -2.82 -12.72
N HIS A 69 1.42 -3.12 -12.30
CA HIS A 69 0.64 -2.28 -11.40
C HIS A 69 0.98 -2.46 -9.90
N VAL A 70 1.99 -3.25 -9.60
CA VAL A 70 2.59 -3.33 -8.26
C VAL A 70 3.80 -2.40 -8.23
N CYS A 71 3.77 -1.34 -7.45
CA CYS A 71 4.90 -0.43 -7.26
C CYS A 71 5.48 -0.57 -5.86
N PHE A 72 6.81 -0.64 -5.75
CA PHE A 72 7.47 -0.74 -4.47
C PHE A 72 7.68 0.62 -3.81
N THR A 73 7.57 0.63 -2.49
CA THR A 73 7.77 1.79 -1.63
C THR A 73 8.63 1.42 -0.44
N ALA A 74 9.13 2.40 0.29
CA ALA A 74 9.88 2.16 1.51
C ALA A 74 9.02 1.59 2.66
N ASN A 75 7.72 1.82 2.63
CA ASN A 75 6.76 1.36 3.63
C ASN A 75 5.31 1.69 3.20
N SER A 76 4.33 1.20 3.96
CA SER A 76 2.92 1.53 3.70
C SER A 76 2.58 3.02 3.85
N THR A 77 3.30 3.76 4.68
CA THR A 77 3.07 5.22 4.81
C THR A 77 3.35 5.93 3.50
N GLU A 78 4.43 5.59 2.81
CA GLU A 78 4.74 6.14 1.49
C GLU A 78 3.70 5.68 0.45
N ALA A 79 3.32 4.40 0.45
CA ALA A 79 2.28 3.86 -0.43
C ALA A 79 0.94 4.60 -0.26
N LEU A 80 0.52 4.84 1.00
CA LEU A 80 -0.70 5.58 1.32
C LEU A 80 -0.62 7.07 0.92
N ASN A 81 0.56 7.70 1.04
CA ASN A 81 0.77 9.05 0.52
C ASN A 81 0.67 9.08 -1.01
N PHE A 82 1.21 8.07 -1.72
CA PHE A 82 1.03 7.97 -3.18
C PHE A 82 -0.45 7.83 -3.54
N ALA A 83 -1.17 6.92 -2.88
CA ALA A 83 -2.60 6.74 -3.11
C ALA A 83 -3.40 8.02 -2.84
N ILE A 84 -3.24 8.62 -1.65
CA ILE A 84 -4.03 9.78 -1.23
C ILE A 84 -3.70 11.00 -2.10
N CYS A 85 -2.43 11.35 -2.24
CA CYS A 85 -2.04 12.55 -2.98
C CYS A 85 -2.20 12.39 -4.50
N GLY A 86 -2.12 11.14 -5.00
CA GLY A 86 -2.29 10.84 -6.42
C GLY A 86 -3.76 10.69 -6.87
N LEU A 87 -4.68 10.45 -5.93
CA LEU A 87 -6.11 10.25 -6.22
C LEU A 87 -6.96 11.46 -5.87
N VAL A 88 -6.64 12.17 -4.76
CA VAL A 88 -7.49 13.23 -4.21
C VAL A 88 -7.12 14.57 -4.84
N GLY A 89 -8.05 15.14 -5.58
CA GLY A 89 -7.96 16.46 -6.24
C GLY A 89 -8.51 17.60 -5.40
N GLU A 90 -8.54 18.79 -6.01
CA GLU A 90 -9.13 20.00 -5.44
C GLU A 90 -10.63 19.83 -5.21
N GLY A 91 -11.10 20.10 -4.01
CA GLY A 91 -12.52 20.05 -3.64
C GLY A 91 -13.13 18.67 -3.59
N ASP A 92 -12.34 17.60 -3.79
CA ASP A 92 -12.85 16.23 -3.78
C ASP A 92 -13.49 15.85 -2.44
N ARG A 93 -14.58 15.10 -2.53
CA ARG A 93 -15.19 14.44 -1.38
C ARG A 93 -14.55 13.08 -1.18
N VAL A 94 -14.05 12.81 0.02
CA VAL A 94 -13.50 11.51 0.42
C VAL A 94 -14.12 11.05 1.73
N VAL A 95 -14.25 9.74 1.89
CA VAL A 95 -14.75 9.12 3.12
C VAL A 95 -13.68 8.19 3.67
N THR A 96 -13.52 8.19 4.97
CA THR A 96 -12.60 7.29 5.67
C THR A 96 -13.22 6.83 6.98
N THR A 97 -12.49 6.07 7.80
CA THR A 97 -12.99 5.57 9.07
C THR A 97 -12.23 6.17 10.26
N VAL A 98 -12.82 6.12 11.44
CA VAL A 98 -12.12 6.47 12.70
C VAL A 98 -11.13 5.40 13.15
N LEU A 99 -11.05 4.26 12.45
CA LEU A 99 -10.17 3.13 12.75
C LEU A 99 -8.79 3.25 12.06
N GLU A 100 -8.61 4.27 11.23
CA GLU A 100 -7.42 4.44 10.41
C GLU A 100 -6.15 4.74 11.22
N HIS A 101 -5.05 4.27 10.68
CA HIS A 101 -3.72 4.68 11.16
C HIS A 101 -3.41 6.13 10.73
N ASN A 102 -2.52 6.81 11.46
CA ASN A 102 -2.06 8.16 11.13
C ASN A 102 -1.48 8.30 9.71
N SER A 103 -1.03 7.20 9.10
CA SER A 103 -0.57 7.17 7.70
C SER A 103 -1.67 7.45 6.68
N VAL A 104 -2.95 7.32 7.08
CA VAL A 104 -4.13 7.72 6.31
C VAL A 104 -4.63 9.07 6.79
N LEU A 105 -4.83 9.25 8.11
CA LEU A 105 -5.47 10.44 8.66
C LEU A 105 -4.69 11.73 8.38
N ARG A 106 -3.36 11.70 8.53
CA ARG A 106 -2.53 12.90 8.33
C ARG A 106 -2.45 13.36 6.87
N PRO A 107 -2.21 12.47 5.88
CA PRO A 107 -2.30 12.89 4.48
C PRO A 107 -3.68 13.39 4.07
N LEU A 108 -4.78 12.78 4.57
CA LEU A 108 -6.13 13.27 4.29
C LEU A 108 -6.36 14.65 4.90
N SER A 109 -5.90 14.91 6.14
CA SER A 109 -5.93 16.25 6.73
C SER A 109 -5.17 17.27 5.88
N ARG A 110 -3.98 16.89 5.37
CA ARG A 110 -3.23 17.74 4.45
C ARG A 110 -4.00 18.02 3.16
N MET A 111 -4.70 17.05 2.59
CA MET A 111 -5.54 17.27 1.40
C MET A 111 -6.70 18.23 1.70
N ALA A 112 -7.29 18.16 2.89
CA ALA A 112 -8.31 19.12 3.32
C ALA A 112 -7.73 20.55 3.39
N ASP A 113 -6.55 20.71 3.95
CA ASP A 113 -5.91 22.03 4.12
C ASP A 113 -5.37 22.59 2.79
N GLU A 114 -4.72 21.76 1.95
CA GLU A 114 -4.01 22.23 0.76
C GLU A 114 -4.84 22.19 -0.53
N ARG A 115 -5.85 21.29 -0.60
CA ARG A 115 -6.69 21.06 -1.79
C ARG A 115 -8.17 21.23 -1.51
N ASN A 116 -8.56 21.81 -0.39
CA ASN A 116 -9.96 21.98 0.01
C ASN A 116 -10.79 20.69 -0.05
N ALA A 117 -10.15 19.53 0.12
CA ALA A 117 -10.85 18.26 0.09
C ALA A 117 -11.78 18.11 1.29
N HIS A 118 -12.96 17.56 1.06
CA HIS A 118 -13.96 17.34 2.09
C HIS A 118 -13.85 15.91 2.64
N VAL A 119 -13.29 15.76 3.84
CA VAL A 119 -13.03 14.48 4.48
C VAL A 119 -14.12 14.15 5.48
N PHE A 120 -14.77 12.98 5.33
CA PHE A 120 -15.83 12.48 6.23
C PHE A 120 -15.35 11.19 6.89
N TYR A 121 -15.75 11.00 8.15
CA TYR A 121 -15.27 9.90 8.98
C TYR A 121 -16.45 9.03 9.43
N ALA A 122 -16.49 7.76 9.02
CA ALA A 122 -17.42 6.77 9.54
C ALA A 122 -16.94 6.29 10.92
N GLY A 123 -17.84 6.24 11.87
CA GLY A 123 -17.56 5.84 13.26
C GLY A 123 -17.48 4.33 13.44
N CYS A 124 -17.25 3.93 14.69
CA CYS A 124 -17.31 2.54 15.13
C CYS A 124 -18.04 2.43 16.47
N ASP A 125 -18.45 1.23 16.81
CA ASP A 125 -19.03 0.95 18.12
C ASP A 125 -17.94 0.89 19.23
N LYS A 126 -18.37 0.69 20.48
CA LYS A 126 -17.47 0.58 21.65
C LYS A 126 -16.54 -0.63 21.59
N LYS A 127 -16.77 -1.59 20.69
CA LYS A 127 -15.93 -2.76 20.45
C LYS A 127 -15.01 -2.55 19.26
N GLY A 128 -15.03 -1.37 18.63
CA GLY A 128 -14.23 -1.04 17.45
C GLY A 128 -14.77 -1.68 16.15
N VAL A 129 -16.03 -2.09 16.11
CA VAL A 129 -16.66 -2.58 14.88
C VAL A 129 -17.16 -1.38 14.07
N LEU A 130 -16.74 -1.30 12.80
CA LEU A 130 -17.10 -0.20 11.89
C LEU A 130 -18.64 -0.08 11.76
N ASP A 131 -19.14 1.14 11.83
CA ASP A 131 -20.55 1.45 11.50
C ASP A 131 -20.72 1.54 9.98
N TYR A 132 -21.06 0.40 9.37
CA TYR A 132 -21.27 0.32 7.92
C TYR A 132 -22.51 1.09 7.44
N ASP A 133 -23.49 1.30 8.31
CA ASP A 133 -24.70 2.05 7.95
C ASP A 133 -24.39 3.55 7.94
N GLU A 134 -23.53 4.03 8.84
CA GLU A 134 -23.00 5.38 8.77
C GLU A 134 -22.10 5.54 7.54
N LEU A 135 -21.20 4.58 7.27
CA LEU A 135 -20.38 4.59 6.07
C LEU A 135 -21.24 4.73 4.81
N ALA A 136 -22.30 3.94 4.68
CA ALA A 136 -23.21 4.01 3.54
C ALA A 136 -23.96 5.35 3.43
N ARG A 137 -24.26 6.02 4.55
CA ARG A 137 -24.84 7.38 4.52
C ARG A 137 -23.83 8.46 4.09
N LEU A 138 -22.56 8.28 4.42
CA LEU A 138 -21.51 9.23 4.09
C LEU A 138 -21.02 9.11 2.65
N VAL A 139 -21.01 7.90 2.10
CA VAL A 139 -20.58 7.63 0.71
C VAL A 139 -21.76 7.88 -0.22
N VAL A 140 -21.67 8.98 -0.97
CA VAL A 140 -22.71 9.43 -1.89
C VAL A 140 -22.15 9.63 -3.29
N PRO A 141 -22.99 9.68 -4.35
CA PRO A 141 -22.52 10.02 -5.69
C PRO A 141 -21.64 11.29 -5.69
N GLY A 142 -20.49 11.22 -6.35
CA GLY A 142 -19.47 12.27 -6.32
C GLY A 142 -18.42 12.09 -5.22
N THR A 143 -18.51 11.06 -4.37
CA THR A 143 -17.40 10.64 -3.52
C THR A 143 -16.27 10.11 -4.41
N ARG A 144 -15.06 10.67 -4.26
CA ARG A 144 -13.88 10.28 -5.04
C ARG A 144 -13.34 8.92 -4.63
N ALA A 145 -13.17 8.72 -3.33
CA ALA A 145 -12.63 7.48 -2.79
C ALA A 145 -13.09 7.24 -1.33
N VAL A 146 -13.12 5.96 -0.97
CA VAL A 146 -13.23 5.47 0.40
C VAL A 146 -11.87 4.91 0.81
N PHE A 147 -11.30 5.42 1.91
CA PHE A 147 -10.07 4.89 2.50
C PHE A 147 -10.44 4.07 3.73
N CYS A 148 -10.03 2.80 3.76
CA CYS A 148 -10.39 1.88 4.82
C CYS A 148 -9.21 0.99 5.22
N THR A 149 -8.86 0.97 6.51
CA THR A 149 -7.95 -0.05 7.02
C THR A 149 -8.63 -1.42 7.00
N HIS A 150 -7.91 -2.45 6.53
CA HIS A 150 -8.45 -3.81 6.57
C HIS A 150 -8.52 -4.35 8.00
N ALA A 151 -7.51 -4.04 8.83
CA ALA A 151 -7.58 -4.32 10.27
C ALA A 151 -6.92 -3.22 11.08
N SER A 152 -7.54 -2.88 12.21
CA SER A 152 -6.99 -1.88 13.13
C SER A 152 -5.80 -2.43 13.90
N ASN A 153 -4.69 -1.70 13.91
CA ASN A 153 -3.51 -2.01 14.72
C ASN A 153 -3.75 -1.82 16.23
N VAL A 154 -4.84 -1.15 16.61
CA VAL A 154 -5.19 -0.85 18.01
C VAL A 154 -6.17 -1.87 18.56
N THR A 155 -7.25 -2.16 17.82
CA THR A 155 -8.34 -3.03 18.30
C THR A 155 -8.23 -4.46 17.79
N GLY A 156 -7.48 -4.68 16.69
CA GLY A 156 -7.38 -5.98 16.01
C GLY A 156 -8.63 -6.36 15.20
N ASN A 157 -9.66 -5.51 15.19
CA ASN A 157 -10.86 -5.77 14.40
C ASN A 157 -10.57 -5.72 12.91
N VAL A 158 -11.15 -6.66 12.18
CA VAL A 158 -11.05 -6.78 10.72
C VAL A 158 -12.33 -6.23 10.09
N CYS A 159 -12.18 -5.35 9.10
CA CYS A 159 -13.30 -4.79 8.35
C CYS A 159 -13.74 -5.75 7.23
N ASP A 160 -15.05 -5.83 6.98
CA ASP A 160 -15.63 -6.51 5.82
C ASP A 160 -15.43 -5.65 4.58
N LEU A 161 -14.29 -5.87 3.87
CA LEU A 161 -13.94 -5.11 2.67
C LEU A 161 -14.92 -5.31 1.53
N SER A 162 -15.54 -6.48 1.41
CA SER A 162 -16.55 -6.73 0.37
C SER A 162 -17.80 -5.87 0.59
N ARG A 163 -18.15 -5.60 1.86
CA ARG A 163 -19.25 -4.67 2.19
C ARG A 163 -18.84 -3.23 1.93
N VAL A 164 -17.61 -2.84 2.31
CA VAL A 164 -17.07 -1.50 2.05
C VAL A 164 -16.99 -1.23 0.55
N SER A 165 -16.49 -2.20 -0.22
CA SER A 165 -16.38 -2.12 -1.69
C SER A 165 -17.73 -1.87 -2.36
N ARG A 166 -18.75 -2.63 -1.99
CA ARG A 166 -20.10 -2.40 -2.53
C ARG A 166 -20.60 -0.99 -2.24
N ILE A 167 -20.44 -0.52 -0.98
CA ILE A 167 -20.84 0.84 -0.60
C ILE A 167 -20.07 1.88 -1.44
N ALA A 168 -18.79 1.70 -1.65
CA ALA A 168 -17.97 2.61 -2.46
C ALA A 168 -18.41 2.59 -3.94
N HIS A 169 -18.47 1.41 -4.54
CA HIS A 169 -18.74 1.25 -5.96
C HIS A 169 -20.19 1.60 -6.35
N ASP A 170 -21.17 1.36 -5.48
CA ASP A 170 -22.55 1.80 -5.70
C ASP A 170 -22.67 3.33 -5.85
N ALA A 171 -21.73 4.08 -5.26
CA ALA A 171 -21.65 5.53 -5.39
C ALA A 171 -20.64 6.00 -6.47
N GLY A 172 -19.97 5.07 -7.16
CA GLY A 172 -18.93 5.37 -8.15
C GLY A 172 -17.60 5.81 -7.53
N ALA A 173 -17.39 5.55 -6.23
CA ALA A 173 -16.16 5.87 -5.52
C ALA A 173 -15.15 4.71 -5.61
N LEU A 174 -13.85 5.02 -5.56
CA LEU A 174 -12.78 4.02 -5.45
C LEU A 174 -12.66 3.50 -4.01
N LEU A 175 -12.26 2.24 -3.85
CA LEU A 175 -11.86 1.68 -2.56
C LEU A 175 -10.33 1.59 -2.45
N VAL A 176 -9.76 2.32 -1.51
CA VAL A 176 -8.35 2.29 -1.13
C VAL A 176 -8.17 1.61 0.22
N VAL A 177 -7.38 0.55 0.26
CA VAL A 177 -7.22 -0.29 1.46
C VAL A 177 -5.82 -0.17 2.04
N ASP A 178 -5.74 0.12 3.35
CA ASP A 178 -4.53 -0.08 4.14
C ASP A 178 -4.49 -1.52 4.67
N ALA A 179 -3.66 -2.36 4.04
CA ALA A 179 -3.44 -3.75 4.41
C ALA A 179 -2.22 -3.96 5.33
N SER A 180 -1.72 -2.92 5.98
CA SER A 180 -0.49 -3.00 6.79
C SER A 180 -0.52 -4.06 7.88
N GLN A 181 -1.70 -4.39 8.43
CA GLN A 181 -1.85 -5.40 9.47
C GLN A 181 -2.25 -6.78 8.93
N THR A 182 -2.77 -6.83 7.71
CA THR A 182 -3.38 -8.05 7.16
C THR A 182 -2.59 -8.70 6.04
N ALA A 183 -1.76 -7.93 5.31
CA ALA A 183 -0.85 -8.47 4.29
C ALA A 183 0.03 -9.57 4.88
N GLY A 184 -0.08 -10.78 4.35
CA GLY A 184 0.62 -11.99 4.83
C GLY A 184 -0.02 -12.72 6.01
N HIS A 185 -1.13 -12.17 6.58
CA HIS A 185 -1.88 -12.80 7.69
C HIS A 185 -3.31 -13.19 7.30
N HIS A 186 -3.91 -12.47 6.37
CA HIS A 186 -5.24 -12.72 5.83
C HIS A 186 -5.15 -12.90 4.33
N ASP A 187 -6.02 -13.75 3.79
CA ASP A 187 -6.20 -13.85 2.36
C ASP A 187 -6.81 -12.54 1.84
N ILE A 188 -6.17 -11.96 0.85
CA ILE A 188 -6.61 -10.74 0.18
C ILE A 188 -6.56 -10.99 -1.31
N ASP A 189 -7.70 -10.91 -1.98
CA ASP A 189 -7.79 -10.87 -3.44
C ASP A 189 -8.48 -9.57 -3.85
N MET A 190 -7.73 -8.68 -4.51
CA MET A 190 -8.22 -7.36 -4.91
C MET A 190 -9.44 -7.45 -5.83
N ARG A 191 -9.48 -8.44 -6.72
CA ARG A 191 -10.59 -8.60 -7.69
C ARG A 191 -11.85 -9.11 -6.99
N GLU A 192 -11.71 -10.14 -6.15
CA GLU A 192 -12.84 -10.74 -5.43
C GLU A 192 -13.42 -9.77 -4.39
N MET A 193 -12.55 -9.01 -3.70
CA MET A 193 -12.97 -8.05 -2.68
C MET A 193 -13.33 -6.68 -3.26
N GLY A 194 -13.09 -6.45 -4.56
CA GLY A 194 -13.34 -5.17 -5.23
C GLY A 194 -12.47 -4.04 -4.68
N ILE A 195 -11.17 -4.29 -4.52
CA ILE A 195 -10.20 -3.30 -4.05
C ILE A 195 -9.56 -2.63 -5.26
N ASP A 196 -9.65 -1.30 -5.32
CA ASP A 196 -9.08 -0.51 -6.41
C ASP A 196 -7.60 -0.18 -6.17
N VAL A 197 -7.24 0.08 -4.91
CA VAL A 197 -5.85 0.33 -4.50
C VAL A 197 -5.58 -0.35 -3.17
N LEU A 198 -4.52 -1.15 -3.12
CA LEU A 198 -4.05 -1.84 -1.92
C LEU A 198 -2.67 -1.32 -1.53
N CYS A 199 -2.53 -0.82 -0.30
CA CYS A 199 -1.25 -0.38 0.26
C CYS A 199 -0.79 -1.37 1.34
N PHE A 200 0.50 -1.76 1.32
CA PHE A 200 1.03 -2.75 2.24
C PHE A 200 2.46 -2.42 2.71
N THR A 201 2.91 -3.07 3.77
CA THR A 201 4.29 -3.00 4.26
C THR A 201 4.92 -4.38 4.32
N GLY A 202 6.21 -4.46 4.01
CA GLY A 202 6.92 -5.75 3.96
C GLY A 202 7.35 -6.27 5.32
N HIS A 203 7.54 -5.40 6.33
CA HIS A 203 8.21 -5.77 7.59
C HIS A 203 7.30 -6.35 8.68
N LYS A 204 5.99 -6.48 8.41
CA LYS A 204 5.01 -7.10 9.31
C LYS A 204 4.69 -8.53 8.87
N GLY A 205 3.45 -8.85 8.54
CA GLY A 205 3.04 -10.21 8.18
C GLY A 205 3.74 -10.82 6.99
N LEU A 206 4.25 -10.02 6.07
CA LEU A 206 5.08 -10.48 4.95
C LEU A 206 6.51 -10.86 5.38
N MET A 207 6.92 -10.61 6.62
CA MET A 207 8.20 -11.00 7.23
C MET A 207 9.46 -10.48 6.49
N GLY A 208 9.32 -9.47 5.65
CA GLY A 208 10.42 -8.81 4.96
C GLY A 208 11.20 -7.84 5.86
N PRO A 209 12.27 -7.22 5.36
CA PRO A 209 13.01 -6.20 6.09
C PRO A 209 12.20 -4.90 6.21
N GLN A 210 12.54 -4.07 7.21
CA GLN A 210 12.11 -2.67 7.22
C GLN A 210 12.66 -1.95 5.99
N GLY A 211 11.99 -0.88 5.58
CA GLY A 211 12.35 -0.17 4.34
C GLY A 211 11.76 -0.83 3.10
N THR A 212 10.75 -1.69 3.25
CA THR A 212 10.01 -2.32 2.15
C THR A 212 8.51 -2.21 2.34
N GLY A 213 7.81 -1.98 1.26
CA GLY A 213 6.36 -1.89 1.15
C GLY A 213 5.95 -1.75 -0.30
N GLY A 214 4.70 -1.47 -0.54
CA GLY A 214 4.21 -1.27 -1.90
C GLY A 214 2.76 -0.87 -2.00
N ILE A 215 2.39 -0.57 -3.21
CA ILE A 215 1.05 -0.25 -3.65
C ILE A 215 0.69 -1.13 -4.85
N CYS A 216 -0.47 -1.77 -4.80
CA CYS A 216 -1.07 -2.45 -5.94
C CYS A 216 -2.25 -1.62 -6.42
N VAL A 217 -2.36 -1.40 -7.72
CA VAL A 217 -3.39 -0.57 -8.32
C VAL A 217 -4.18 -1.39 -9.33
N ALA A 218 -5.50 -1.36 -9.27
CA ALA A 218 -6.36 -2.06 -10.21
C ALA A 218 -6.29 -1.43 -11.61
N ASP A 219 -6.61 -2.22 -12.63
CA ASP A 219 -6.66 -1.74 -14.01
C ASP A 219 -7.66 -0.57 -14.15
N GLY A 220 -7.27 0.45 -14.91
CA GLY A 220 -8.09 1.64 -15.14
C GLY A 220 -8.07 2.69 -14.01
N VAL A 221 -7.41 2.42 -12.90
CA VAL A 221 -7.23 3.41 -11.83
C VAL A 221 -5.97 4.22 -12.07
N GLU A 222 -6.14 5.53 -12.15
CA GLU A 222 -5.04 6.48 -12.37
C GLU A 222 -4.59 7.09 -11.04
N VAL A 223 -3.36 6.75 -10.63
CA VAL A 223 -2.67 7.37 -9.49
C VAL A 223 -1.57 8.28 -10.01
N LEU A 224 -1.67 9.57 -9.76
CA LEU A 224 -0.64 10.53 -10.17
C LEU A 224 0.62 10.40 -9.32
N PRO A 225 1.82 10.60 -9.92
CA PRO A 225 3.06 10.54 -9.17
C PRO A 225 3.12 11.65 -8.11
N LEU A 226 3.61 11.32 -6.91
CA LEU A 226 3.92 12.25 -5.84
C LEU A 226 5.41 12.61 -5.83
N LEU A 227 6.26 11.64 -6.14
CA LEU A 227 7.70 11.83 -6.26
C LEU A 227 8.09 11.78 -7.72
N GLU A 228 8.92 12.71 -8.12
CA GLU A 228 9.47 12.80 -9.47
C GLU A 228 10.99 12.75 -9.41
N GLY A 229 11.62 11.98 -10.32
CA GLY A 229 13.07 11.84 -10.28
C GLY A 229 13.62 10.80 -11.25
N GLY A 230 14.82 10.33 -10.97
CA GLY A 230 15.49 9.34 -11.82
C GLY A 230 14.81 7.97 -11.73
N THR A 231 14.39 7.45 -12.89
CA THR A 231 13.66 6.18 -13.00
C THR A 231 14.48 5.06 -13.66
N GLY A 232 15.65 5.38 -14.17
CA GLY A 232 16.44 4.43 -14.96
C GLY A 232 16.06 4.35 -16.43
N VAL A 233 14.89 4.82 -16.81
CA VAL A 233 14.34 4.87 -18.17
C VAL A 233 13.95 6.30 -18.54
N HIS A 234 13.72 6.58 -19.82
CA HIS A 234 13.28 7.89 -20.32
C HIS A 234 14.15 9.07 -19.86
N SER A 235 15.48 8.88 -19.83
CA SER A 235 16.43 9.82 -19.22
C SER A 235 16.48 11.20 -19.90
N PHE A 236 15.91 11.37 -21.08
CA PHE A 236 15.83 12.65 -21.80
C PHE A 236 14.52 13.39 -21.55
N ASP A 237 13.53 12.73 -20.95
CA ASP A 237 12.25 13.35 -20.64
C ASP A 237 12.38 14.23 -19.38
N ARG A 238 11.78 15.41 -19.43
CA ARG A 238 11.77 16.36 -18.32
C ARG A 238 10.62 16.12 -17.33
N ARG A 239 9.67 15.25 -17.67
CA ARG A 239 8.52 14.90 -16.82
C ARG A 239 8.65 13.46 -16.36
N GLN A 240 8.07 13.17 -15.21
CA GLN A 240 7.97 11.81 -14.72
C GLN A 240 7.22 10.95 -15.76
N PRO A 241 7.75 9.79 -16.16
CA PRO A 241 7.02 8.85 -17.00
C PRO A 241 5.72 8.40 -16.32
N LEU A 242 4.67 8.20 -17.13
CA LEU A 242 3.38 7.73 -16.61
C LEU A 242 3.15 6.23 -16.86
N ASP A 243 4.13 5.55 -17.39
CA ASP A 243 4.10 4.10 -17.57
C ASP A 243 4.24 3.37 -16.24
N TRP A 244 3.51 2.29 -16.06
CA TRP A 244 3.67 1.42 -14.92
C TRP A 244 4.92 0.53 -15.04
N PRO A 245 5.61 0.25 -13.96
CA PRO A 245 5.49 0.78 -12.59
C PRO A 245 6.21 2.10 -12.37
N THR A 246 6.90 2.61 -13.40
CA THR A 246 7.84 3.74 -13.37
C THR A 246 7.21 5.02 -12.79
N ARG A 247 5.90 5.21 -13.02
CA ARG A 247 5.19 6.42 -12.54
C ARG A 247 5.27 6.65 -11.04
N LEU A 248 5.33 5.57 -10.24
CA LEU A 248 5.40 5.67 -8.77
C LEU A 248 6.75 5.22 -8.20
N GLU A 249 7.72 4.84 -9.06
CA GLU A 249 9.04 4.36 -8.63
C GLU A 249 10.13 5.33 -9.06
N ALA A 250 10.17 6.52 -8.47
CA ALA A 250 11.28 7.44 -8.63
C ALA A 250 12.41 7.11 -7.64
N GLY A 251 13.64 7.01 -8.14
CA GLY A 251 14.83 6.67 -7.34
C GLY A 251 15.29 5.23 -7.53
N THR A 252 16.41 4.90 -6.91
CA THR A 252 16.94 3.53 -6.92
C THR A 252 16.18 2.69 -5.91
N LEU A 253 15.64 1.55 -6.37
CA LEU A 253 14.94 0.61 -5.48
C LEU A 253 15.89 -0.04 -4.48
N ASN A 254 15.36 -0.35 -3.33
CA ASN A 254 16.06 -1.10 -2.29
C ASN A 254 16.21 -2.58 -2.68
#